data_634e567ebfc516993d2b927ea74a2bec
#
_entry.id   634e567ebfc516993d2b927ea74a2bec
#
_cell.length_a   1.000
_cell.length_b   1.000
_cell.length_c   1.000
_cell.angle_alpha   90.00
_cell.angle_beta   90.00
_cell.angle_gamma   90.00
#
_symmetry.space_group_name_H-M   'P 1'
#
loop_
_entity.id
_entity.type
_entity.pdbx_description
1 polymer ?
#
loop_
_entity_poly.entity_id
_entity_poly.type
_entity_poly.pdbx_seq_one_letter_code
_entity_poly.pdbx_strand_id
1 'polypeptide(L)'
;MPLKDRISFLTSPAEVDGFLQANPTAVLFKAGSCHKTPETFVHVQAHLDPREDLKLGIIKVVESRPASNHVAELFGIEHESPQIIFFKDGKNVFDRDNWDITSDAMREGLKVVSA
;
A
#
# COMPACT_ATOMS: atom_id res chain seq x y z
N MET A 1 -1.63 -12.06 -14.54
CA MET A 1 -2.80 -11.73 -13.74
C MET A 1 -2.92 -10.21 -13.63
N PRO A 2 -4.03 -9.60 -14.04
CA PRO A 2 -4.18 -8.14 -13.92
C PRO A 2 -4.19 -7.70 -12.46
N LEU A 3 -3.86 -6.44 -12.20
CA LEU A 3 -3.77 -5.90 -10.85
C LEU A 3 -5.07 -6.13 -10.06
N LYS A 4 -6.22 -5.95 -10.68
CA LYS A 4 -7.51 -6.12 -9.99
C LYS A 4 -7.66 -7.50 -9.33
N ASP A 5 -7.01 -8.53 -9.87
CA ASP A 5 -7.06 -9.88 -9.31
C ASP A 5 -5.99 -10.11 -8.25
N ARG A 6 -5.11 -9.13 -8.03
CA ARG A 6 -4.04 -9.18 -7.04
C ARG A 6 -4.29 -8.21 -5.88
N ILE A 7 -5.47 -7.60 -5.82
CA ILE A 7 -5.86 -6.67 -4.76
C ILE A 7 -6.60 -7.41 -3.66
N SER A 8 -6.21 -7.17 -2.42
CA SER A 8 -6.93 -7.63 -1.24
C SER A 8 -7.37 -6.42 -0.42
N PHE A 9 -8.66 -6.35 -0.08
CA PHE A 9 -9.15 -5.31 0.81
C PHE A 9 -9.01 -5.79 2.25
N LEU A 10 -8.27 -5.05 3.06
CA LEU A 10 -7.93 -5.43 4.42
C LEU A 10 -8.79 -4.61 5.39
N THR A 11 -9.63 -5.28 6.16
CA THR A 11 -10.63 -4.62 6.99
C THR A 11 -10.37 -4.74 8.50
N SER A 12 -9.37 -5.52 8.89
CA SER A 12 -9.06 -5.72 10.32
C SER A 12 -7.55 -5.87 10.52
N PRO A 13 -7.06 -5.66 11.76
CA PRO A 13 -5.64 -5.93 12.06
C PRO A 13 -5.22 -7.36 11.72
N ALA A 14 -6.09 -8.34 11.97
CA ALA A 14 -5.78 -9.74 11.65
C ALA A 14 -5.59 -9.95 10.16
N GLU A 15 -6.41 -9.30 9.32
CA GLU A 15 -6.26 -9.38 7.87
C GLU A 15 -4.98 -8.71 7.39
N VAL A 16 -4.59 -7.61 8.01
CA VAL A 16 -3.30 -6.97 7.73
C VAL A 16 -2.15 -7.93 8.04
N ASP A 17 -2.17 -8.53 9.22
CA ASP A 17 -1.12 -9.49 9.61
C ASP A 17 -1.06 -10.68 8.66
N GLY A 18 -2.22 -11.21 8.27
CA GLY A 18 -2.30 -12.31 7.32
C GLY A 18 -1.72 -11.96 5.95
N PHE A 19 -2.00 -10.75 5.48
CA PHE A 19 -1.47 -10.27 4.20
C PHE A 19 0.06 -10.15 4.25
N LEU A 20 0.59 -9.60 5.33
CA LEU A 20 2.04 -9.46 5.50
C LEU A 20 2.74 -10.81 5.59
N GLN A 21 2.11 -11.77 6.27
CA GLN A 21 2.66 -13.12 6.41
C GLN A 21 2.65 -13.89 5.09
N ALA A 22 1.60 -13.72 4.31
CA ALA A 22 1.44 -14.41 3.03
C ALA A 22 2.31 -13.81 1.92
N ASN A 23 2.77 -12.58 2.07
CA ASN A 23 3.50 -11.84 1.04
C ASN A 23 4.75 -11.22 1.62
N PRO A 24 5.92 -11.87 1.47
CA PRO A 24 7.18 -11.30 1.97
C PRO A 24 7.49 -9.92 1.42
N THR A 25 7.10 -9.67 0.16
CA THR A 25 7.26 -8.37 -0.49
C THR A 25 5.95 -8.01 -1.16
N ALA A 26 5.38 -6.88 -0.81
CA ALA A 26 4.14 -6.39 -1.43
C ALA A 26 3.96 -4.92 -1.12
N VAL A 27 2.77 -4.40 -1.43
CA VAL A 27 2.46 -2.98 -1.33
C VAL A 27 1.15 -2.81 -0.58
N LEU A 28 1.09 -1.80 0.29
CA LEU A 28 -0.14 -1.40 0.96
C LEU A 28 -0.52 0.01 0.51
N PHE A 29 -1.80 0.23 0.29
CA PHE A 29 -2.33 1.55 -0.04
C PHE A 29 -3.46 1.89 0.91
N LYS A 30 -3.30 2.99 1.66
CA LYS A 30 -4.37 3.53 2.51
C LYS A 30 -5.19 4.50 1.69
N ALA A 31 -6.45 4.16 1.47
CA ALA A 31 -7.38 4.95 0.67
C ALA A 31 -8.24 5.83 1.57
N GLY A 32 -8.10 7.14 1.40
CA GLY A 32 -8.92 8.12 2.13
C GLY A 32 -10.16 8.52 1.34
N SER A 33 -10.92 9.46 1.91
CA SER A 33 -12.15 9.95 1.28
C SER A 33 -11.95 11.21 0.45
N CYS A 34 -10.74 11.79 0.43
CA CYS A 34 -10.47 13.02 -0.32
C CYS A 34 -10.15 12.73 -1.79
N HIS A 35 -10.22 13.77 -2.61
CA HIS A 35 -9.98 13.66 -4.05
C HIS A 35 -8.54 13.23 -4.40
N LYS A 36 -7.60 13.37 -3.48
CA LYS A 36 -6.23 12.93 -3.70
C LYS A 36 -6.13 11.42 -3.88
N THR A 37 -7.03 10.66 -3.24
CA THR A 37 -7.02 9.20 -3.32
C THR A 37 -7.14 8.69 -4.76
N PRO A 38 -8.22 9.01 -5.51
CA PRO A 38 -8.30 8.53 -6.89
C PRO A 38 -7.22 9.11 -7.79
N GLU A 39 -6.81 10.35 -7.57
CA GLU A 39 -5.79 10.98 -8.41
C GLU A 39 -4.41 10.33 -8.23
N THR A 40 -4.03 10.00 -7.00
CA THR A 40 -2.75 9.33 -6.74
C THR A 40 -2.80 7.84 -7.08
N PHE A 41 -3.97 7.22 -6.94
CA PHE A 41 -4.13 5.79 -7.27
C PHE A 41 -3.86 5.50 -8.74
N VAL A 42 -4.06 6.46 -9.61
CA VAL A 42 -3.72 6.32 -11.04
C VAL A 42 -2.25 5.93 -11.20
N HIS A 43 -1.37 6.56 -10.44
CA HIS A 43 0.07 6.25 -10.48
C HIS A 43 0.37 4.87 -9.90
N VAL A 44 -0.30 4.54 -8.79
CA VAL A 44 -0.15 3.22 -8.15
C VAL A 44 -0.55 2.12 -9.12
N GLN A 45 -1.72 2.26 -9.74
CA GLN A 45 -2.24 1.28 -10.68
C GLN A 45 -1.33 1.12 -11.90
N ALA A 46 -0.88 2.23 -12.49
CA ALA A 46 -0.06 2.21 -13.69
C ALA A 46 1.26 1.46 -13.47
N HIS A 47 1.85 1.60 -12.28
CA HIS A 47 3.15 1.00 -11.99
C HIS A 47 3.06 -0.40 -11.40
N LEU A 48 1.96 -0.76 -10.75
CA LEU A 48 1.79 -2.10 -10.19
C LEU A 48 1.19 -3.09 -11.18
N ASP A 49 0.41 -2.61 -12.14
CA ASP A 49 -0.22 -3.51 -13.12
C ASP A 49 0.79 -4.39 -13.85
N PRO A 50 1.93 -3.85 -14.35
CA PRO A 50 2.94 -4.69 -15.02
C PRO A 50 3.76 -5.56 -14.07
N ARG A 51 3.74 -5.31 -12.78
CA ARG A 51 4.51 -6.09 -11.79
C ARG A 51 3.65 -7.21 -11.23
N GLU A 52 3.48 -8.29 -11.99
CA GLU A 52 2.61 -9.41 -11.64
C GLU A 52 3.07 -10.19 -10.42
N ASP A 53 4.31 -9.99 -9.99
CA ASP A 53 4.88 -10.61 -8.79
C ASP A 53 4.45 -9.91 -7.50
N LEU A 54 3.85 -8.71 -7.59
CA LEU A 54 3.48 -7.93 -6.41
C LEU A 54 1.97 -7.89 -6.22
N LYS A 55 1.54 -8.11 -4.98
CA LYS A 55 0.15 -7.96 -4.56
C LYS A 55 -0.04 -6.61 -3.89
N LEU A 56 -1.27 -6.13 -3.90
CA LEU A 56 -1.64 -4.85 -3.31
C LEU A 56 -2.72 -5.06 -2.27
N GLY A 57 -2.43 -4.64 -1.03
CA GLY A 57 -3.44 -4.57 0.01
C GLY A 57 -3.99 -3.16 0.07
N ILE A 58 -5.31 -3.02 0.04
CA ILE A 58 -5.97 -1.72 0.15
C ILE A 58 -6.72 -1.66 1.47
N ILE A 59 -6.52 -0.57 2.21
CA ILE A 59 -7.24 -0.29 3.44
C ILE A 59 -8.06 0.98 3.22
N LYS A 60 -9.39 0.86 3.28
CA LYS A 60 -10.28 2.01 3.23
C LYS A 60 -10.31 2.63 4.63
N VAL A 61 -9.61 3.73 4.81
CA VAL A 61 -9.32 4.30 6.13
C VAL A 61 -10.59 4.60 6.93
N VAL A 62 -11.58 5.22 6.28
CA VAL A 62 -12.81 5.62 6.98
C VAL A 62 -13.61 4.40 7.48
N GLU A 63 -13.65 3.33 6.69
CA GLU A 63 -14.41 2.12 7.00
C GLU A 63 -13.65 1.16 7.91
N SER A 64 -12.32 1.19 7.87
CA SER A 64 -11.47 0.20 8.53
C SER A 64 -10.35 0.86 9.34
N ARG A 65 -10.72 1.79 10.22
CA ARG A 65 -9.76 2.51 11.07
C ARG A 65 -8.85 1.61 11.89
N PRO A 66 -9.35 0.53 12.52
CA PRO A 66 -8.45 -0.36 13.27
C PRO A 66 -7.34 -0.96 12.41
N ALA A 67 -7.66 -1.35 11.18
CA ALA A 67 -6.64 -1.86 10.24
C ALA A 67 -5.62 -0.79 9.89
N SER A 68 -6.10 0.43 9.61
CA SER A 68 -5.22 1.56 9.28
C SER A 68 -4.30 1.93 10.44
N ASN A 69 -4.85 1.99 11.66
CA ASN A 69 -4.05 2.29 12.85
C ASN A 69 -3.02 1.19 13.12
N HIS A 70 -3.39 -0.05 12.89
CA HIS A 70 -2.49 -1.18 13.06
C HIS A 70 -1.26 -1.09 12.14
N VAL A 71 -1.46 -0.67 10.89
CA VAL A 71 -0.36 -0.47 9.95
C VAL A 71 0.59 0.63 10.45
N ALA A 72 0.04 1.74 10.92
CA ALA A 72 0.86 2.83 11.44
C ALA A 72 1.73 2.38 12.62
N GLU A 73 1.14 1.61 13.54
CA GLU A 73 1.87 1.07 14.69
C GLU A 73 2.93 0.05 14.27
N LEU A 74 2.56 -0.88 13.38
CA LEU A 74 3.45 -1.94 12.92
C LEU A 74 4.72 -1.41 12.28
N PHE A 75 4.56 -0.41 11.42
CA PHE A 75 5.68 0.15 10.67
C PHE A 75 6.33 1.36 11.36
N GLY A 76 5.75 1.83 12.45
CA GLY A 76 6.28 2.99 13.18
C GLY A 76 6.24 4.27 12.36
N ILE A 77 5.20 4.44 11.54
CA ILE A 77 5.04 5.61 10.68
C ILE A 77 3.78 6.38 11.06
N GLU A 78 3.80 7.68 10.74
CA GLU A 78 2.65 8.52 10.98
C GLU A 78 1.52 8.15 10.02
N HIS A 79 0.29 8.13 10.52
CA HIS A 79 -0.88 7.88 9.71
C HIS A 79 -1.13 9.03 8.74
N GLU A 80 -1.26 8.72 7.47
CA GLU A 80 -1.68 9.63 6.41
C GLU A 80 -2.62 8.90 5.46
N SER A 81 -3.43 9.64 4.70
CA SER A 81 -4.24 9.06 3.62
C SER A 81 -4.49 10.09 2.52
N PRO A 82 -4.26 9.74 1.25
CA PRO A 82 -3.74 8.46 0.79
C PRO A 82 -2.28 8.24 1.18
N GLN A 83 -1.92 6.96 1.38
CA GLN A 83 -0.55 6.61 1.73
C GLN A 83 -0.19 5.30 1.05
N ILE A 84 1.00 5.25 0.44
CA ILE A 84 1.53 4.04 -0.19
C ILE A 84 2.71 3.54 0.64
N ILE A 85 2.76 2.25 0.90
CA ILE A 85 3.82 1.61 1.68
C ILE A 85 4.32 0.40 0.92
N PHE A 86 5.63 0.37 0.65
CA PHE A 86 6.30 -0.79 0.09
C PHE A 86 6.96 -1.52 1.24
N PHE A 87 6.63 -2.80 1.43
CA PHE A 87 7.22 -3.55 2.53
C PHE A 87 7.96 -4.79 2.03
N LYS A 88 8.96 -5.20 2.82
CA LYS A 88 9.75 -6.38 2.56
C LYS A 88 10.07 -7.05 3.89
N ASP A 89 9.74 -8.35 4.00
CA ASP A 89 9.94 -9.14 5.21
C ASP A 89 9.28 -8.49 6.44
N GLY A 90 8.08 -7.96 6.25
CA GLY A 90 7.31 -7.34 7.32
C GLY A 90 7.78 -5.96 7.74
N LYS A 91 8.70 -5.35 6.99
CA LYS A 91 9.24 -4.03 7.32
C LYS A 91 8.95 -3.03 6.21
N ASN A 92 8.62 -1.80 6.61
CA ASN A 92 8.49 -0.71 5.67
C ASN A 92 9.86 -0.35 5.10
N VAL A 93 10.00 -0.40 3.78
CA VAL A 93 11.25 -0.04 3.11
C VAL A 93 11.12 1.24 2.29
N PHE A 94 9.90 1.69 2.02
CA PHE A 94 9.66 2.92 1.27
C PHE A 94 8.20 3.32 1.43
N ASP A 95 7.93 4.58 1.75
CA ASP A 95 6.56 5.09 1.83
C ASP A 95 6.48 6.53 1.34
N ARG A 96 5.30 6.90 0.87
CA ARG A 96 4.96 8.27 0.49
C ARG A 96 3.49 8.51 0.77
N ASP A 97 3.11 9.76 0.89
CA ASP A 97 1.72 10.11 1.18
C ASP A 97 1.26 11.34 0.39
N ASN A 98 -0.04 11.49 0.28
CA ASN A 98 -0.69 12.63 -0.34
C ASN A 98 -0.13 12.89 -1.75
N TRP A 99 0.23 14.14 -2.08
CA TRP A 99 0.74 14.49 -3.41
C TRP A 99 2.15 13.98 -3.71
N ASP A 100 2.83 13.43 -2.71
CA ASP A 100 4.14 12.81 -2.91
C ASP A 100 4.02 11.42 -3.54
N ILE A 101 2.80 10.89 -3.69
CA ILE A 101 2.55 9.64 -4.43
C ILE A 101 2.52 9.97 -5.92
N THR A 102 3.67 9.90 -6.54
CA THR A 102 3.88 10.24 -7.94
C THR A 102 4.40 9.04 -8.72
N SER A 103 4.45 9.15 -10.05
CA SER A 103 5.06 8.10 -10.87
C SER A 103 6.52 7.87 -10.50
N ASP A 104 7.27 8.95 -10.23
CA ASP A 104 8.66 8.83 -9.81
C ASP A 104 8.78 8.09 -8.46
N ALA A 105 7.90 8.40 -7.52
CA ALA A 105 7.86 7.71 -6.23
C ALA A 105 7.58 6.23 -6.41
N MET A 106 6.63 5.88 -7.29
CA MET A 106 6.32 4.47 -7.56
C MET A 106 7.52 3.74 -8.16
N ARG A 107 8.22 4.36 -9.10
CA ARG A 107 9.43 3.78 -9.68
C ARG A 107 10.50 3.54 -8.62
N GLU A 108 10.69 4.50 -7.74
CA GLU A 108 11.69 4.39 -6.67
C GLU A 108 11.32 3.30 -5.68
N GLY A 109 10.06 3.25 -5.24
CA GLY A 109 9.59 2.20 -4.34
C GLY A 109 9.77 0.81 -4.92
N LEU A 110 9.45 0.63 -6.21
CA LEU A 110 9.64 -0.64 -6.90
C LEU A 110 11.11 -1.05 -6.96
N LYS A 111 12.01 -0.10 -7.15
CA LYS A 111 13.45 -0.36 -7.11
C LYS A 111 13.89 -0.86 -5.74
N VAL A 112 13.41 -0.22 -4.68
CA VAL A 112 13.79 -0.56 -3.31
C VAL A 112 13.34 -1.96 -2.95
N VAL A 113 12.09 -2.34 -3.28
CA VAL A 113 11.59 -3.69 -2.95
C VAL A 113 12.19 -4.78 -3.84
N SER A 114 12.75 -4.42 -4.97
CA SER A 114 13.37 -5.36 -5.91
C SER A 114 14.87 -5.53 -5.68
N ALA A 115 15.44 -4.72 -4.82
CA ALA A 115 16.88 -4.74 -4.51
C ALA A 115 17.29 -5.98 -3.70
#